data_744a96bde1034409de231d98fee6005f
#
_entry.id   744a96bde1034409de231d98fee6005f
#
_cell.length_a   1.000
_cell.length_b   1.000
_cell.length_c   1.000
_cell.angle_alpha   90.00
_cell.angle_beta   90.00
_cell.angle_gamma   90.00
#
_symmetry.space_group_name_H-M   'P 1'
#
loop_
_entity.id
_entity.type
_entity.pdbx_description
1 polymer ?
#
loop_
_entity_poly.entity_id
_entity_poly.type
_entity_poly.pdbx_seq_one_letter_code
_entity_poly.pdbx_strand_id
1 'polypeptide(L)'
;MLDFTKFNFQEIFGVVESTASMKRRQLRTLRAEIQERGIAKYSGGQLTYVGNIAVGQDFLGTDNKRYESKGQDGIFCKTKPWTKQITLKNFQGNNIGLPDQTFDYMLLWDTKTYSVGICSWEACMKQTKVVSDSVKFKVHFDDITFLATKVVPSQREDLGKQLEDFIESAL
;
A
#
# COMPACT_ATOMS: atom_id res chain seq x y z
N MET A 1 13.14 5.07 -12.64
CA MET A 1 12.51 4.70 -11.34
C MET A 1 12.72 5.84 -10.35
N LEU A 2 11.95 5.87 -9.29
CA LEU A 2 12.05 6.88 -8.24
C LEU A 2 13.40 6.81 -7.51
N ASP A 3 13.81 7.95 -6.96
CA ASP A 3 14.94 8.00 -6.04
C ASP A 3 14.49 7.71 -4.62
N PHE A 4 14.59 6.44 -4.20
CA PHE A 4 14.16 5.99 -2.88
C PHE A 4 15.05 6.47 -1.73
N THR A 5 16.24 7.02 -2.03
CA THR A 5 17.09 7.64 -1.00
C THR A 5 16.48 8.92 -0.41
N LYS A 6 15.53 9.52 -1.13
CA LYS A 6 14.80 10.71 -0.68
C LYS A 6 13.63 10.39 0.25
N PHE A 7 13.23 9.13 0.36
CA PHE A 7 12.14 8.72 1.23
C PHE A 7 12.60 8.70 2.69
N ASN A 8 11.75 9.21 3.57
CA ASN A 8 11.92 9.05 5.01
C ASN A 8 11.06 7.89 5.51
N PHE A 9 11.58 6.67 5.41
CA PHE A 9 10.86 5.46 5.79
C PHE A 9 10.50 5.41 7.28
N GLN A 10 11.33 5.99 8.16
CA GLN A 10 11.02 6.06 9.59
C GLN A 10 9.74 6.86 9.84
N GLU A 11 9.60 8.02 9.19
CA GLU A 11 8.39 8.83 9.29
C GLU A 11 7.17 8.16 8.68
N ILE A 12 7.34 7.48 7.55
CA ILE A 12 6.26 6.73 6.91
C ILE A 12 5.74 5.63 7.84
N PHE A 13 6.62 4.81 8.39
CA PHE A 13 6.21 3.77 9.34
C PHE A 13 5.66 4.36 10.64
N GLY A 14 6.12 5.54 11.06
CA GLY A 14 5.53 6.27 12.17
C GLY A 14 4.06 6.64 11.91
N VAL A 15 3.74 7.11 10.71
CA VAL A 15 2.34 7.38 10.30
C VAL A 15 1.52 6.09 10.29
N VAL A 16 2.06 5.01 9.74
CA VAL A 16 1.37 3.72 9.70
C VAL A 16 1.04 3.23 11.12
N GLU A 17 2.01 3.28 12.04
CA GLU A 17 1.77 2.87 13.43
C GLU A 17 0.78 3.77 14.15
N SER A 18 0.85 5.09 13.95
CA SER A 18 -0.06 6.04 14.63
C SER A 18 -1.53 5.85 14.24
N THR A 19 -1.79 5.18 13.12
CA THR A 19 -3.13 4.91 12.61
C THR A 19 -3.54 3.43 12.72
N ALA A 20 -2.67 2.58 13.26
CA ALA A 20 -2.89 1.13 13.29
C ALA A 20 -4.12 0.70 14.07
N SER A 21 -4.50 1.46 15.11
CA SER A 21 -5.70 1.17 15.94
C SER A 21 -7.01 1.61 15.30
N MET A 22 -6.98 2.27 14.14
CA MET A 22 -8.18 2.68 13.39
C MET A 22 -8.82 1.48 12.68
N LYS A 23 -9.45 0.59 13.44
CA LYS A 23 -10.00 -0.67 12.90
C LYS A 23 -11.49 -0.63 12.64
N ARG A 24 -12.22 0.34 13.20
CA ARG A 24 -13.66 0.48 12.95
C ARG A 24 -13.91 0.64 11.45
N ARG A 25 -14.99 0.02 10.98
CA ARG A 25 -15.36 0.04 9.56
C ARG A 25 -15.42 1.45 8.99
N GLN A 26 -15.98 2.40 9.75
CA GLN A 26 -16.11 3.79 9.37
C GLN A 26 -14.76 4.51 9.22
N LEU A 27 -13.73 4.03 9.89
CA LEU A 27 -12.40 4.64 9.90
C LEU A 27 -11.41 4.00 8.93
N ARG A 28 -11.76 2.90 8.29
CA ARG A 28 -10.84 2.17 7.40
C ARG A 28 -10.40 3.01 6.20
N THR A 29 -11.33 3.69 5.57
CA THR A 29 -11.04 4.57 4.43
C THR A 29 -10.18 5.75 4.86
N LEU A 30 -10.51 6.35 6.00
CA LEU A 30 -9.72 7.45 6.57
C LEU A 30 -8.30 7.00 6.92
N ARG A 31 -8.15 5.82 7.51
CA ARG A 31 -6.84 5.23 7.80
C ARG A 31 -5.99 5.10 6.55
N ALA A 32 -6.54 4.51 5.50
CA ALA A 32 -5.84 4.33 4.23
C ALA A 32 -5.42 5.67 3.63
N GLU A 33 -6.32 6.65 3.63
CA GLU A 33 -6.02 7.99 3.11
C GLU A 33 -4.91 8.69 3.91
N ILE A 34 -4.97 8.63 5.24
CA ILE A 34 -3.92 9.22 6.10
C ILE A 34 -2.57 8.56 5.82
N GLN A 35 -2.53 7.24 5.72
CA GLN A 35 -1.30 6.51 5.44
C GLN A 35 -0.74 6.87 4.06
N GLU A 36 -1.56 6.88 3.04
CA GLU A 36 -1.15 7.21 1.67
C GLU A 36 -0.66 8.65 1.55
N ARG A 37 -1.37 9.61 2.15
CA ARG A 37 -0.91 11.00 2.19
C ARG A 37 0.40 11.16 2.96
N GLY A 38 0.59 10.39 4.02
CA GLY A 38 1.85 10.34 4.77
C GLY A 38 3.00 9.80 3.93
N ILE A 39 2.77 8.75 3.15
CA ILE A 39 3.75 8.19 2.22
C ILE A 39 4.18 9.27 1.20
N ALA A 40 3.22 9.95 0.58
CA ALA A 40 3.52 11.02 -0.37
C ALA A 40 4.31 12.16 0.30
N LYS A 41 3.88 12.60 1.48
CA LYS A 41 4.54 13.68 2.23
C LYS A 41 6.01 13.37 2.53
N TYR A 42 6.30 12.14 2.91
CA TYR A 42 7.65 11.71 3.32
C TYR A 42 8.41 11.00 2.20
N SER A 43 7.95 11.09 0.98
CA SER A 43 8.64 10.56 -0.21
C SER A 43 9.75 11.47 -0.74
N GLY A 44 9.98 12.63 -0.12
CA GLY A 44 10.95 13.61 -0.63
C GLY A 44 10.56 14.19 -1.98
N GLY A 45 9.27 14.36 -2.23
CA GLY A 45 8.75 14.89 -3.49
C GLY A 45 8.66 13.88 -4.63
N GLN A 46 8.97 12.61 -4.37
CA GLN A 46 8.97 11.56 -5.41
C GLN A 46 7.56 11.11 -5.81
N LEU A 47 6.61 11.15 -4.88
CA LEU A 47 5.23 10.70 -5.10
C LEU A 47 4.23 11.82 -4.86
N THR A 48 3.23 11.90 -5.73
CA THR A 48 2.03 12.73 -5.54
C THR A 48 0.83 11.83 -5.27
N TYR A 49 0.10 12.11 -4.21
CA TYR A 49 -1.12 11.38 -3.88
C TYR A 49 -2.24 11.69 -4.88
N VAL A 50 -2.82 10.64 -5.46
CA VAL A 50 -3.91 10.75 -6.45
C VAL A 50 -5.05 9.74 -6.16
N GLY A 51 -5.01 9.06 -5.02
CA GLY A 51 -5.92 7.95 -4.73
C GLY A 51 -7.40 8.29 -4.71
N ASN A 52 -7.76 9.56 -4.49
CA ASN A 52 -9.15 10.02 -4.49
C ASN A 52 -9.69 10.38 -5.88
N ILE A 53 -8.85 10.43 -6.91
CA ILE A 53 -9.23 10.80 -8.27
C ILE A 53 -8.88 9.75 -9.32
N ALA A 54 -8.10 8.75 -8.96
CA ALA A 54 -7.64 7.69 -9.88
C ALA A 54 -7.99 6.31 -9.32
N VAL A 55 -8.60 5.47 -10.16
CA VAL A 55 -8.97 4.09 -9.79
C VAL A 55 -7.75 3.17 -9.98
N GLY A 56 -7.45 2.38 -8.94
CA GLY A 56 -6.39 1.37 -9.00
C GLY A 56 -4.97 1.94 -8.94
N GLN A 57 -4.83 3.21 -8.56
CA GLN A 57 -3.52 3.81 -8.27
C GLN A 57 -3.63 4.79 -7.11
N ASP A 58 -2.65 4.81 -6.24
CA ASP A 58 -2.60 5.71 -5.09
C ASP A 58 -1.72 6.93 -5.34
N PHE A 59 -0.67 6.76 -6.15
CA PHE A 59 0.32 7.81 -6.40
C PHE A 59 0.71 7.90 -7.86
N LEU A 60 1.09 9.12 -8.27
CA LEU A 60 1.85 9.37 -9.49
C LEU A 60 3.29 9.70 -9.09
N GLY A 61 4.26 9.01 -9.68
CA GLY A 61 5.67 9.25 -9.45
C GLY A 61 6.24 10.36 -10.34
N THR A 62 7.37 10.92 -9.93
CA THR A 62 8.14 11.88 -10.75
C THR A 62 8.69 11.25 -12.03
N ASP A 63 8.72 9.93 -12.10
CA ASP A 63 9.09 9.14 -13.27
C ASP A 63 7.92 8.90 -14.24
N ASN A 64 6.76 9.53 -13.99
CA ASN A 64 5.50 9.34 -14.71
C ASN A 64 4.92 7.92 -14.62
N LYS A 65 5.34 7.14 -13.62
CA LYS A 65 4.80 5.82 -13.34
C LYS A 65 3.71 5.89 -12.28
N ARG A 66 2.75 4.97 -12.36
CA ARG A 66 1.64 4.84 -11.41
C ARG A 66 2.04 3.86 -10.31
N TYR A 67 1.76 4.21 -9.07
CA TYR A 67 2.10 3.42 -7.90
C TYR A 67 0.86 3.09 -7.09
N GLU A 68 0.72 1.82 -6.73
CA GLU A 68 -0.26 1.31 -5.78
C GLU A 68 0.47 1.02 -4.46
N SER A 69 -0.20 1.19 -3.34
CA SER A 69 0.36 0.94 -2.02
C SER A 69 -0.44 -0.11 -1.27
N LYS A 70 0.23 -1.09 -0.68
CA LYS A 70 -0.37 -2.10 0.19
C LYS A 70 0.46 -2.29 1.43
N GLY A 71 -0.18 -2.20 2.59
CA GLY A 71 0.42 -2.42 3.89
C GLY A 71 -0.29 -3.52 4.65
N GLN A 72 0.48 -4.42 5.25
CA GLN A 72 -0.06 -5.51 6.06
C GLN A 72 1.07 -6.17 6.85
N ASP A 73 0.72 -6.81 7.97
CA ASP A 73 1.67 -7.64 8.71
C ASP A 73 2.02 -8.91 7.93
N GLY A 74 3.31 -9.21 7.80
CA GLY A 74 3.77 -10.49 7.30
C GLY A 74 3.68 -10.66 5.78
N ILE A 75 3.87 -9.61 5.00
CA ILE A 75 3.94 -9.70 3.53
C ILE A 75 5.17 -10.49 3.08
N PHE A 76 6.32 -10.23 3.68
CA PHE A 76 7.61 -10.77 3.23
C PHE A 76 7.92 -12.10 3.90
N CYS A 77 7.50 -13.17 3.23
CA CYS A 77 7.78 -14.54 3.68
C CYS A 77 8.47 -15.32 2.56
N LYS A 78 9.64 -15.90 2.86
CA LYS A 78 10.44 -16.66 1.88
C LYS A 78 9.79 -17.98 1.47
N THR A 79 8.99 -18.58 2.35
CA THR A 79 8.44 -19.93 2.17
C THR A 79 7.02 -19.94 1.62
N LYS A 80 6.34 -18.77 1.61
CA LYS A 80 4.93 -18.67 1.23
C LYS A 80 4.70 -17.36 0.47
N PRO A 81 4.11 -17.41 -0.73
CA PRO A 81 3.78 -16.19 -1.45
C PRO A 81 2.72 -15.40 -0.69
N TRP A 82 2.87 -14.08 -0.69
CA TRP A 82 1.82 -13.18 -0.23
C TRP A 82 0.68 -13.15 -1.24
N THR A 83 -0.54 -13.28 -0.75
CA THR A 83 -1.74 -13.22 -1.58
C THR A 83 -2.63 -12.07 -1.14
N LYS A 84 -3.17 -11.34 -2.10
CA LYS A 84 -4.12 -10.26 -1.86
C LYS A 84 -5.25 -10.32 -2.87
N GLN A 85 -6.48 -10.25 -2.38
CA GLN A 85 -7.65 -10.07 -3.22
C GLN A 85 -8.00 -8.58 -3.24
N ILE A 86 -8.16 -8.05 -4.44
CA ILE A 86 -8.52 -6.64 -4.66
C ILE A 86 -9.79 -6.61 -5.50
N THR A 87 -10.80 -5.92 -4.98
CA THR A 87 -12.00 -5.61 -5.77
C THR A 87 -11.69 -4.41 -6.66
N LEU A 88 -11.82 -4.60 -7.96
CA LEU A 88 -11.64 -3.54 -8.94
C LEU A 88 -13.01 -3.01 -9.36
N LYS A 89 -13.33 -1.79 -8.97
CA LYS A 89 -14.51 -1.11 -9.49
C LYS A 89 -14.32 -0.85 -10.98
N ASN A 90 -15.38 -1.08 -11.76
CA ASN A 90 -15.35 -0.91 -13.22
C ASN A 90 -14.33 -1.83 -13.90
N PHE A 91 -14.11 -3.00 -13.32
CA PHE A 91 -13.23 -4.01 -13.91
C PHE A 91 -13.72 -4.39 -15.31
N GLN A 92 -12.83 -4.23 -16.28
CA GLN A 92 -13.00 -4.78 -17.62
C GLN A 92 -11.84 -5.73 -17.87
N GLY A 93 -12.13 -7.02 -17.94
CA GLY A 93 -11.12 -8.02 -18.27
C GLY A 93 -10.85 -8.01 -19.76
N ASN A 94 -9.62 -8.31 -20.13
CA ASN A 94 -9.27 -8.61 -21.50
C ASN A 94 -9.72 -10.05 -21.87
N ASN A 95 -9.53 -10.46 -23.12
CA ASN A 95 -9.95 -11.77 -23.60
C ASN A 95 -9.30 -12.97 -22.90
N ILE A 96 -8.23 -12.77 -22.14
CA ILE A 96 -7.56 -13.79 -21.33
C ILE A 96 -7.94 -13.71 -19.84
N GLY A 97 -8.89 -12.86 -19.47
CA GLY A 97 -9.42 -12.76 -18.11
C GLY A 97 -8.55 -11.99 -17.12
N LEU A 98 -7.58 -11.21 -17.60
CA LEU A 98 -6.79 -10.32 -16.74
C LEU A 98 -7.36 -8.90 -16.76
N PRO A 99 -7.21 -8.13 -15.67
CA PRO A 99 -7.63 -6.73 -15.65
C PRO A 99 -6.76 -5.88 -16.54
N ASP A 100 -7.30 -4.76 -16.99
CA ASP A 100 -6.50 -3.70 -17.60
C ASP A 100 -5.51 -3.16 -16.58
N GLN A 101 -4.32 -2.81 -17.05
CA GLN A 101 -3.27 -2.31 -16.17
C GLN A 101 -3.66 -0.97 -15.56
N THR A 102 -3.66 -0.90 -14.22
CA THR A 102 -4.03 0.32 -13.47
C THR A 102 -2.84 0.94 -12.74
N PHE A 103 -1.78 0.18 -12.50
CA PHE A 103 -0.55 0.68 -11.90
C PHE A 103 0.67 0.06 -12.60
N ASP A 104 1.83 0.68 -12.42
CA ASP A 104 3.10 0.17 -12.94
C ASP A 104 3.87 -0.59 -11.87
N TYR A 105 3.82 -0.09 -10.63
CA TYR A 105 4.49 -0.68 -9.48
C TYR A 105 3.61 -0.69 -8.24
N MET A 106 3.80 -1.70 -7.41
CA MET A 106 3.19 -1.79 -6.09
C MET A 106 4.25 -1.64 -5.01
N LEU A 107 4.04 -0.67 -4.12
CA LEU A 107 4.83 -0.50 -2.91
C LEU A 107 4.22 -1.35 -1.80
N LEU A 108 5.05 -2.17 -1.17
CA LEU A 108 4.65 -3.12 -0.15
C LEU A 108 5.28 -2.73 1.20
N TRP A 109 4.44 -2.47 2.18
CA TRP A 109 4.83 -2.07 3.54
C TRP A 109 4.51 -3.20 4.51
N ASP A 110 5.54 -3.91 4.98
CA ASP A 110 5.36 -4.98 5.97
C ASP A 110 5.50 -4.40 7.38
N THR A 111 4.40 -4.33 8.10
CA THR A 111 4.33 -3.76 9.45
C THR A 111 4.76 -4.73 10.55
N LYS A 112 5.03 -5.99 10.21
CA LYS A 112 5.62 -6.97 11.14
C LYS A 112 7.14 -6.84 11.21
N THR A 113 7.79 -6.70 10.05
CA THR A 113 9.24 -6.63 9.93
C THR A 113 9.77 -5.21 9.72
N TYR A 114 8.86 -4.23 9.55
CA TYR A 114 9.18 -2.85 9.18
C TYR A 114 10.09 -2.79 7.95
N SER A 115 9.72 -3.56 6.95
CA SER A 115 10.43 -3.62 5.68
C SER A 115 9.54 -3.08 4.57
N VAL A 116 10.15 -2.47 3.57
CA VAL A 116 9.47 -1.96 2.38
C VAL A 116 10.09 -2.55 1.13
N GLY A 117 9.25 -2.94 0.21
CA GLY A 117 9.64 -3.49 -1.08
C GLY A 117 8.78 -2.95 -2.20
N ILE A 118 9.19 -3.26 -3.41
CA ILE A 118 8.49 -2.87 -4.64
C ILE A 118 8.42 -4.06 -5.58
N CYS A 119 7.30 -4.22 -6.25
CA CYS A 119 7.14 -5.18 -7.34
C CYS A 119 6.39 -4.55 -8.51
N SER A 120 6.65 -5.06 -9.72
CA SER A 120 6.01 -4.58 -10.93
C SER A 120 4.59 -5.14 -11.10
N TRP A 121 3.79 -4.49 -11.94
CA TRP A 121 2.52 -5.04 -12.39
C TRP A 121 2.67 -6.46 -12.94
N GLU A 122 3.67 -6.70 -13.79
CA GLU A 122 3.94 -8.01 -14.38
C GLU A 122 4.19 -9.08 -13.31
N ALA A 123 4.96 -8.76 -12.28
CA ALA A 123 5.21 -9.66 -11.17
C ALA A 123 3.91 -9.97 -10.40
N CYS A 124 3.06 -8.98 -10.17
CA CYS A 124 1.76 -9.18 -9.53
C CYS A 124 0.83 -10.06 -10.38
N MET A 125 0.91 -9.96 -11.70
CA MET A 125 0.00 -10.65 -12.63
C MET A 125 0.46 -12.06 -13.02
N LYS A 126 1.68 -12.47 -12.70
CA LYS A 126 2.22 -13.79 -13.07
C LYS A 126 1.31 -14.97 -12.73
N GLN A 127 0.65 -14.93 -11.58
CA GLN A 127 -0.22 -16.01 -11.11
C GLN A 127 -1.58 -15.47 -10.64
N THR A 128 -2.04 -14.44 -11.30
CA THR A 128 -3.30 -13.77 -10.95
C THR A 128 -4.48 -14.56 -11.46
N LYS A 129 -5.54 -14.63 -10.64
CA LYS A 129 -6.84 -15.16 -11.01
C LYS A 129 -7.90 -14.08 -10.89
N VAL A 130 -8.79 -14.03 -11.86
CA VAL A 130 -10.01 -13.23 -11.78
C VAL A 130 -11.09 -14.06 -11.10
N VAL A 131 -11.67 -13.53 -10.03
CA VAL A 131 -12.75 -14.15 -9.27
C VAL A 131 -13.89 -13.15 -9.20
N SER A 132 -14.90 -13.32 -10.05
CA SER A 132 -16.02 -12.39 -10.15
C SER A 132 -15.57 -10.97 -10.51
N ASP A 133 -15.78 -9.98 -9.65
CA ASP A 133 -15.35 -8.58 -9.80
C ASP A 133 -14.00 -8.27 -9.12
N SER A 134 -13.30 -9.30 -8.70
CA SER A 134 -12.06 -9.18 -7.93
C SER A 134 -10.90 -9.84 -8.65
N VAL A 135 -9.70 -9.35 -8.34
CA VAL A 135 -8.43 -9.94 -8.79
C VAL A 135 -7.67 -10.46 -7.57
N LYS A 136 -7.24 -11.71 -7.62
CA LYS A 136 -6.41 -12.32 -6.59
C LYS A 136 -4.96 -12.39 -7.06
N PHE A 137 -4.10 -11.59 -6.44
CA PHE A 137 -2.67 -11.60 -6.71
C PHE A 137 -1.94 -12.66 -5.90
N LYS A 138 -0.84 -13.15 -6.46
CA LYS A 138 0.19 -13.85 -5.71
C LYS A 138 1.53 -13.16 -5.97
N VAL A 139 2.14 -12.65 -4.92
CA VAL A 139 3.45 -12.01 -5.01
C VAL A 139 4.46 -12.88 -4.29
N HIS A 140 5.45 -13.36 -5.03
CA HIS A 140 6.51 -14.19 -4.49
C HIS A 140 7.65 -13.32 -3.96
N PHE A 141 8.30 -13.78 -2.90
CA PHE A 141 9.43 -13.09 -2.29
C PHE A 141 10.51 -12.70 -3.32
N ASP A 142 10.80 -13.60 -4.27
CA ASP A 142 11.84 -13.39 -5.29
C ASP A 142 11.49 -12.31 -6.32
N ASP A 143 10.21 -11.95 -6.43
CA ASP A 143 9.73 -10.89 -7.33
C ASP A 143 9.73 -9.50 -6.66
N ILE A 144 10.13 -9.41 -5.41
CA ILE A 144 10.15 -8.18 -4.64
C ILE A 144 11.57 -7.62 -4.58
N THR A 145 11.73 -6.37 -4.94
CA THR A 145 12.96 -5.63 -4.69
C THR A 145 12.82 -4.91 -3.36
N PHE A 146 13.69 -5.22 -2.40
CA PHE A 146 13.69 -4.56 -1.10
C PHE A 146 14.29 -3.17 -1.19
N LEU A 147 13.61 -2.19 -0.61
CA LEU A 147 14.05 -0.79 -0.55
C LEU A 147 14.66 -0.45 0.82
N ALA A 148 14.11 -1.02 1.87
CA ALA A 148 14.63 -0.90 3.22
C ALA A 148 14.14 -2.07 4.08
N THR A 149 14.89 -2.42 5.12
CA THR A 149 14.55 -3.50 6.06
C THR A 149 14.78 -3.04 7.48
N LYS A 150 14.01 -3.58 8.42
CA LYS A 150 14.14 -3.30 9.85
C LYS A 150 14.17 -1.79 10.17
N VAL A 151 13.30 -1.04 9.52
CA VAL A 151 13.16 0.39 9.77
C VAL A 151 12.62 0.60 11.18
N VAL A 152 13.22 1.52 11.94
CA VAL A 152 12.71 1.91 13.26
C VAL A 152 11.71 3.05 13.06
N PRO A 153 10.41 2.84 13.32
CA PRO A 153 9.41 3.89 13.13
C PRO A 153 9.66 5.10 14.03
N SER A 154 9.46 6.30 13.52
CA SER A 154 9.43 7.48 14.36
C SER A 154 8.26 7.39 15.34
N GLN A 155 8.50 7.85 16.58
CA GLN A 155 7.43 7.87 17.58
C GLN A 155 6.45 9.00 17.30
N ARG A 156 5.16 8.65 17.31
CA ARG A 156 4.04 9.57 17.13
C ARG A 156 2.95 9.25 18.13
N GLU A 157 2.09 10.21 18.40
CA GLU A 157 0.86 9.95 19.13
C GLU A 157 0.00 8.95 18.36
N ASP A 158 -0.70 8.08 19.09
CA ASP A 158 -1.64 7.13 18.49
C ASP A 158 -2.91 7.87 18.04
N LEU A 159 -2.88 8.32 16.79
CA LEU A 159 -4.00 9.05 16.19
C LEU A 159 -5.26 8.17 16.11
N GLY A 160 -5.07 6.88 15.87
CA GLY A 160 -6.18 5.94 15.81
C GLY A 160 -6.91 5.86 17.14
N LYS A 161 -6.17 5.74 18.25
CA LYS A 161 -6.77 5.72 19.58
C LYS A 161 -7.48 7.04 19.91
N GLN A 162 -6.88 8.17 19.59
CA GLN A 162 -7.49 9.49 19.80
C GLN A 162 -8.83 9.61 19.06
N LEU A 163 -8.88 9.19 17.81
CA LEU A 163 -10.11 9.24 17.01
C LEU A 163 -11.17 8.25 17.51
N GLU A 164 -10.77 7.04 17.91
CA GLU A 164 -11.70 6.07 18.50
C GLU A 164 -12.30 6.58 19.82
N ASP A 165 -11.46 7.15 20.71
CA ASP A 165 -11.90 7.71 21.98
C ASP A 165 -12.85 8.91 21.75
N PHE A 166 -12.57 9.76 20.78
CA PHE A 166 -13.42 10.88 20.39
C PHE A 166 -14.79 10.39 19.92
N ILE A 167 -14.84 9.39 19.05
CA ILE A 167 -16.09 8.81 18.55
C ILE A 167 -16.89 8.23 19.69
N GLU A 168 -16.28 7.46 20.59
CA GLU A 168 -16.96 6.87 21.75
C GLU A 168 -17.53 7.95 22.68
N SER A 169 -16.82 9.04 22.90
CA SER A 169 -17.30 10.14 23.74
C SER A 169 -18.44 10.94 23.10
N ALA A 170 -18.55 10.92 21.79
CA ALA A 170 -19.61 11.64 21.04
C ALA A 170 -20.89 10.81 20.89
N LEU A 171 -20.86 9.54 21.18
CA LEU A 171 -22.01 8.64 21.17
C LEU A 171 -22.64 8.59 22.60
#